data_b073de89f1b47f19d96d131d9f5f71e4
#
_entry.id   b073de89f1b47f19d96d131d9f5f71e4
#
_cell.length_a   1.000
_cell.length_b   1.000
_cell.length_c   1.000
_cell.angle_alpha   90.00
_cell.angle_beta   90.00
_cell.angle_gamma   90.00
#
_symmetry.space_group_name_H-M   'P 1'
#
loop_
_entity.id
_entity.type
_entity.pdbx_description
1 polymer ?
#
loop_
_entity_poly.entity_id
_entity_poly.type
_entity_poly.pdbx_seq_one_letter_code
_entity_poly.pdbx_strand_id
1 'polypeptide(L)'
;AFNFLKTKNNLKVFDDNLPLTNLPYNKKFTRGSDRVRNFDYVLLSPGINYRKCLLSNEIIKNKEKIISDLDVFYKSFPENFFITITGTNGKSTTCKLLYQVLKSQGIHTKLVGNIGKSILSNYHFTKKTLFVVEASSYQIEYSKYYKTNFAAILNVSVDHLERHGNFKNYVKSKIKLILMQNKSSYAFIENKNKIIDNILNKKKINSK
;
A
#
# COMPACT_ATOMS: atom_id res chain seq x y z
N ALA A 1 -4.46 2.16 -11.79
CA ALA A 1 -4.05 0.75 -11.79
C ALA A 1 -4.25 0.09 -13.16
N PHE A 2 -5.47 0.15 -13.74
CA PHE A 2 -5.74 -0.52 -15.02
C PHE A 2 -4.76 -0.12 -16.13
N ASN A 3 -4.56 1.17 -16.38
CA ASN A 3 -3.64 1.66 -17.42
C ASN A 3 -2.19 1.24 -17.17
N PHE A 4 -1.78 1.09 -15.93
CA PHE A 4 -0.45 0.64 -15.55
C PHE A 4 -0.23 -0.85 -15.83
N LEU A 5 -1.27 -1.67 -15.64
CA LEU A 5 -1.18 -3.13 -15.70
C LEU A 5 -1.60 -3.74 -17.05
N LYS A 6 -2.38 -3.02 -17.86
CA LYS A 6 -3.10 -3.57 -19.02
C LYS A 6 -2.21 -4.20 -20.11
N THR A 7 -0.95 -3.77 -20.22
CA THR A 7 -0.06 -4.21 -21.31
C THR A 7 0.64 -5.54 -21.03
N LYS A 8 0.75 -5.94 -19.76
CA LYS A 8 1.55 -7.10 -19.32
C LYS A 8 0.74 -8.18 -18.60
N ASN A 9 -0.57 -7.97 -18.40
CA ASN A 9 -1.38 -8.85 -17.57
C ASN A 9 -2.75 -9.12 -18.18
N ASN A 10 -3.28 -10.31 -17.94
CA ASN A 10 -4.69 -10.60 -18.19
C ASN A 10 -5.53 -10.01 -17.04
N LEU A 11 -6.18 -8.89 -17.31
CA LEU A 11 -6.90 -8.12 -16.29
C LEU A 11 -8.40 -8.24 -16.46
N LYS A 12 -9.08 -8.39 -15.33
CA LYS A 12 -10.52 -8.15 -15.19
C LYS A 12 -10.72 -7.03 -14.15
N VAL A 13 -11.69 -6.17 -14.38
CA VAL A 13 -12.03 -5.05 -13.49
C VAL A 13 -13.44 -5.24 -12.99
N PHE A 14 -13.63 -4.99 -11.70
CA PHE A 14 -14.92 -4.99 -11.03
C PHE A 14 -15.08 -3.71 -10.19
N ASP A 15 -16.26 -3.14 -10.20
CA ASP A 15 -16.65 -2.04 -9.34
C ASP A 15 -18.07 -2.27 -8.82
N ASP A 16 -18.31 -2.05 -7.54
CA ASP A 16 -19.62 -2.29 -6.91
C ASP A 16 -20.66 -1.24 -7.32
N ASN A 17 -20.22 -0.03 -7.64
CA ASN A 17 -21.07 1.15 -7.76
C ASN A 17 -21.06 1.80 -9.15
N LEU A 18 -20.00 1.60 -9.92
CA LEU A 18 -19.81 2.30 -11.18
C LEU A 18 -19.98 1.38 -12.38
N PRO A 19 -20.81 1.76 -13.38
CA PRO A 19 -20.85 1.06 -14.65
C PRO A 19 -19.50 1.22 -15.35
N LEU A 20 -18.88 0.09 -15.69
CA LEU A 20 -17.58 0.06 -16.40
C LEU A 20 -17.79 0.25 -17.91
N THR A 21 -18.47 1.34 -18.32
CA THR A 21 -18.87 1.59 -19.71
C THR A 21 -17.67 1.76 -20.63
N ASN A 22 -16.60 2.35 -20.16
CA ASN A 22 -15.39 2.67 -20.93
C ASN A 22 -14.39 1.51 -21.03
N LEU A 23 -14.74 0.31 -20.55
CA LEU A 23 -13.89 -0.87 -20.65
C LEU A 23 -14.47 -1.88 -21.63
N PRO A 24 -13.64 -2.52 -22.46
CA PRO A 24 -14.05 -3.65 -23.29
C PRO A 24 -14.67 -4.77 -22.44
N TYR A 25 -15.67 -5.48 -22.96
CA TYR A 25 -16.37 -6.54 -22.23
C TYR A 25 -15.41 -7.60 -21.65
N ASN A 26 -14.43 -8.04 -22.44
CA ASN A 26 -13.44 -9.02 -22.01
C ASN A 26 -12.52 -8.54 -20.85
N LYS A 27 -12.55 -7.26 -20.52
CA LYS A 27 -11.83 -6.68 -19.37
C LYS A 27 -12.73 -6.45 -18.14
N LYS A 28 -14.03 -6.72 -18.25
CA LYS A 28 -14.96 -6.65 -17.11
C LYS A 28 -15.03 -8.00 -16.41
N PHE A 29 -15.00 -7.99 -15.08
CA PHE A 29 -15.29 -9.18 -14.29
C PHE A 29 -16.80 -9.38 -14.23
N THR A 30 -17.27 -10.53 -14.67
CA THR A 30 -18.70 -10.88 -14.71
C THR A 30 -18.99 -11.95 -13.64
N ARG A 31 -19.76 -11.61 -12.63
CA ARG A 31 -20.08 -12.48 -11.47
C ARG A 31 -20.68 -13.86 -11.85
N GLY A 32 -21.31 -13.94 -13.00
CA GLY A 32 -21.89 -15.20 -13.51
C GLY A 32 -20.83 -16.17 -14.04
N SER A 33 -19.86 -15.68 -14.80
CA SER A 33 -18.87 -16.47 -15.55
C SER A 33 -17.46 -16.44 -14.96
N ASP A 34 -17.04 -15.31 -14.37
CA ASP A 34 -15.72 -15.19 -13.77
C ASP A 34 -15.71 -15.67 -12.32
N ARG A 35 -14.57 -16.15 -11.85
CA ARG A 35 -14.34 -16.57 -10.46
C ARG A 35 -13.02 -16.01 -9.95
N VAL A 36 -13.00 -15.45 -8.75
CA VAL A 36 -11.80 -14.89 -8.11
C VAL A 36 -10.68 -15.93 -8.01
N ARG A 37 -11.01 -17.20 -7.77
CA ARG A 37 -10.04 -18.30 -7.68
C ARG A 37 -9.18 -18.50 -8.95
N ASN A 38 -9.67 -18.05 -10.11
CA ASN A 38 -8.99 -18.22 -11.39
C ASN A 38 -7.93 -17.14 -11.67
N PHE A 39 -7.78 -16.16 -10.77
CA PHE A 39 -6.79 -15.09 -10.88
C PHE A 39 -5.64 -15.32 -9.88
N ASP A 40 -4.43 -14.92 -10.27
CA ASP A 40 -3.26 -15.00 -9.40
C ASP A 40 -3.31 -13.96 -8.28
N TYR A 41 -3.83 -12.78 -8.58
CA TYR A 41 -3.90 -11.66 -7.65
C TYR A 41 -5.25 -10.94 -7.71
N VAL A 42 -5.63 -10.40 -6.56
CA VAL A 42 -6.76 -9.49 -6.39
C VAL A 42 -6.21 -8.15 -5.91
N LEU A 43 -6.09 -7.20 -6.83
CA LEU A 43 -5.68 -5.85 -6.48
C LEU A 43 -6.88 -5.07 -5.97
N LEU A 44 -6.89 -4.76 -4.69
CA LEU A 44 -7.94 -3.95 -4.07
C LEU A 44 -7.56 -2.47 -4.04
N SER A 45 -8.50 -1.62 -4.46
CA SER A 45 -8.39 -0.19 -4.16
C SER A 45 -8.39 0.02 -2.65
N PRO A 46 -7.55 0.93 -2.09
CA PRO A 46 -7.42 1.09 -0.63
C PRO A 46 -8.75 1.36 0.09
N GLY A 47 -9.67 2.09 -0.55
CA GLY A 47 -11.00 2.39 0.02
C GLY A 47 -11.95 1.18 0.10
N ILE A 48 -11.70 0.10 -0.64
CA ILE A 48 -12.59 -1.07 -0.65
C ILE A 48 -12.40 -1.92 0.60
N ASN A 49 -13.49 -2.13 1.33
CA ASN A 49 -13.53 -3.13 2.38
C ASN A 49 -13.96 -4.48 1.79
N TYR A 50 -13.00 -5.38 1.56
CA TYR A 50 -13.27 -6.67 0.92
C TYR A 50 -14.28 -7.56 1.69
N ARG A 51 -14.53 -7.27 2.99
CA ARG A 51 -15.53 -7.99 3.79
C ARG A 51 -16.96 -7.49 3.55
N LYS A 52 -17.12 -6.31 2.92
CA LYS A 52 -18.43 -5.66 2.71
C LYS A 52 -18.76 -5.43 1.23
N CYS A 53 -17.88 -5.75 0.30
CA CYS A 53 -18.11 -5.59 -1.14
C CYS A 53 -18.94 -6.74 -1.73
N LEU A 54 -19.48 -6.56 -2.91
CA LEU A 54 -20.32 -7.58 -3.58
C LEU A 54 -19.58 -8.90 -3.87
N LEU A 55 -18.25 -8.88 -3.96
CA LEU A 55 -17.42 -10.08 -4.13
C LEU A 55 -16.86 -10.62 -2.80
N SER A 56 -17.33 -10.15 -1.65
CA SER A 56 -16.78 -10.47 -0.33
C SER A 56 -16.57 -11.97 -0.10
N ASN A 57 -17.60 -12.79 -0.38
CA ASN A 57 -17.53 -14.24 -0.17
C ASN A 57 -16.43 -14.92 -0.99
N GLU A 58 -16.23 -14.51 -2.24
CA GLU A 58 -15.17 -15.05 -3.09
C GLU A 58 -13.79 -14.54 -2.65
N ILE A 59 -13.67 -13.25 -2.33
CA ILE A 59 -12.41 -12.64 -1.90
C ILE A 59 -11.96 -13.21 -0.55
N ILE A 60 -12.87 -13.44 0.42
CA ILE A 60 -12.54 -14.04 1.72
C ILE A 60 -11.97 -15.45 1.55
N LYS A 61 -12.55 -16.25 0.65
CA LYS A 61 -12.04 -17.60 0.35
C LYS A 61 -10.68 -17.61 -0.36
N ASN A 62 -10.27 -16.50 -0.96
CA ASN A 62 -9.03 -16.31 -1.70
C ASN A 62 -8.21 -15.12 -1.15
N LYS A 63 -8.30 -14.87 0.16
CA LYS A 63 -7.64 -13.70 0.82
C LYS A 63 -6.12 -13.67 0.64
N GLU A 64 -5.53 -14.83 0.40
CA GLU A 64 -4.10 -14.97 0.12
C GLU A 64 -3.69 -14.34 -1.21
N LYS A 65 -4.65 -14.06 -2.09
CA LYS A 65 -4.42 -13.40 -3.39
C LYS A 65 -4.53 -11.87 -3.33
N ILE A 66 -5.01 -11.33 -2.20
CA ILE A 66 -5.14 -9.87 -2.04
C ILE A 66 -3.75 -9.23 -2.02
N ILE A 67 -3.60 -8.19 -2.82
CA ILE A 67 -2.43 -7.30 -2.86
C ILE A 67 -2.88 -5.84 -2.88
N SER A 68 -1.97 -4.94 -2.55
CA SER A 68 -2.17 -3.50 -2.65
C SER A 68 -1.49 -2.91 -3.89
N ASP A 69 -1.81 -1.66 -4.18
CA ASP A 69 -1.10 -0.84 -5.16
C ASP A 69 0.39 -0.65 -4.82
N LEU A 70 0.74 -0.64 -3.52
CA LEU A 70 2.14 -0.64 -3.06
C LEU A 70 2.90 -1.89 -3.51
N ASP A 71 2.26 -3.08 -3.44
CA ASP A 71 2.88 -4.33 -3.88
C ASP A 71 3.17 -4.32 -5.37
N VAL A 72 2.18 -3.86 -6.17
CA VAL A 72 2.33 -3.74 -7.62
C VAL A 72 3.45 -2.78 -7.96
N PHE A 73 3.50 -1.62 -7.29
CA PHE A 73 4.53 -0.62 -7.51
C PHE A 73 5.92 -1.14 -7.16
N TYR A 74 6.07 -1.75 -5.99
CA TYR A 74 7.33 -2.35 -5.55
C TYR A 74 7.82 -3.44 -6.51
N LYS A 75 6.95 -4.35 -6.94
CA LYS A 75 7.31 -5.39 -7.91
C LYS A 75 7.73 -4.83 -9.28
N SER A 76 7.24 -3.65 -9.64
CA SER A 76 7.63 -2.98 -10.89
C SER A 76 8.96 -2.25 -10.79
N PHE A 77 9.39 -1.89 -9.59
CA PHE A 77 10.61 -1.11 -9.31
C PHE A 77 11.42 -1.70 -8.14
N PRO A 78 11.78 -3.00 -8.14
CA PRO A 78 12.33 -3.69 -6.97
C PRO A 78 13.73 -3.21 -6.59
N GLU A 79 14.46 -2.61 -7.52
CA GLU A 79 15.84 -2.12 -7.31
C GLU A 79 15.88 -0.66 -6.86
N ASN A 80 14.73 0.02 -6.81
CA ASN A 80 14.67 1.41 -6.38
C ASN A 80 14.70 1.53 -4.86
N PHE A 81 15.07 2.72 -4.39
CA PHE A 81 15.12 3.04 -2.98
C PHE A 81 13.81 3.65 -2.50
N PHE A 82 13.26 3.12 -1.42
CA PHE A 82 11.96 3.54 -0.88
C PHE A 82 12.11 4.09 0.54
N ILE A 83 11.62 5.31 0.75
CA ILE A 83 11.39 5.91 2.07
C ILE A 83 9.88 6.02 2.24
N THR A 84 9.31 5.28 3.18
CA THR A 84 7.86 5.21 3.35
C THR A 84 7.44 5.81 4.67
N ILE A 85 6.51 6.74 4.61
CA ILE A 85 6.00 7.48 5.76
C ILE A 85 4.52 7.16 5.95
N THR A 86 4.17 6.75 7.16
CA THR A 86 2.79 6.56 7.63
C THR A 86 2.59 7.23 8.97
N GLY A 87 1.38 7.29 9.44
CA GLY A 87 0.98 7.93 10.70
C GLY A 87 -0.50 8.27 10.66
N THR A 88 -1.05 8.74 11.75
CA THR A 88 -2.38 9.33 11.76
C THR A 88 -2.31 10.72 11.14
N ASN A 89 -1.44 11.57 11.65
CA ASN A 89 -1.27 12.96 11.23
C ASN A 89 0.14 13.23 10.69
N GLY A 90 0.30 14.30 9.91
CA GLY A 90 1.59 14.82 9.47
C GLY A 90 2.22 14.10 8.28
N LYS A 91 1.64 13.01 7.76
CA LYS A 91 2.19 12.23 6.64
C LYS A 91 2.56 13.08 5.43
N SER A 92 1.58 13.80 4.88
CA SER A 92 1.75 14.60 3.66
C SER A 92 2.77 15.72 3.82
N THR A 93 2.76 16.38 4.98
CA THR A 93 3.73 17.44 5.30
C THR A 93 5.14 16.89 5.36
N THR A 94 5.35 15.79 6.11
CA THR A 94 6.66 15.15 6.23
C THR A 94 7.18 14.64 4.89
N CYS A 95 6.31 13.99 4.10
CA CYS A 95 6.67 13.52 2.76
C CYS A 95 7.08 14.67 1.84
N LYS A 96 6.33 15.78 1.84
CA LYS A 96 6.65 16.96 1.02
C LYS A 96 7.97 17.59 1.42
N LEU A 97 8.18 17.81 2.73
CA LEU A 97 9.43 18.39 3.25
C LEU A 97 10.63 17.50 2.90
N LEU A 98 10.55 16.20 3.16
CA LEU A 98 11.62 15.26 2.82
C LEU A 98 11.90 15.23 1.32
N TYR A 99 10.87 15.22 0.48
CA TYR A 99 11.02 15.31 -0.96
C TYR A 99 11.74 16.59 -1.39
N GLN A 100 11.38 17.74 -0.81
CA GLN A 100 12.02 19.02 -1.12
C GLN A 100 13.52 19.02 -0.72
N VAL A 101 13.83 18.55 0.49
CA VAL A 101 15.20 18.44 0.99
C VAL A 101 16.05 17.53 0.10
N LEU A 102 15.56 16.32 -0.21
CA LEU A 102 16.31 15.40 -1.07
C LEU A 102 16.52 15.98 -2.48
N LYS A 103 15.52 16.64 -3.02
CA LYS A 103 15.60 17.29 -4.33
C LYS A 103 16.60 18.46 -4.34
N SER A 104 16.65 19.28 -3.28
CA SER A 104 17.62 20.39 -3.17
C SER A 104 19.06 19.90 -3.07
N GLN A 105 19.28 18.67 -2.60
CA GLN A 105 20.59 18.00 -2.59
C GLN A 105 20.93 17.29 -3.92
N GLY A 106 20.18 17.53 -4.99
CA GLY A 106 20.39 16.92 -6.30
C GLY A 106 20.01 15.45 -6.42
N ILE A 107 19.34 14.85 -5.40
CA ILE A 107 18.92 13.46 -5.43
C ILE A 107 17.68 13.32 -6.32
N HIS A 108 17.77 12.44 -7.32
CA HIS A 108 16.63 12.16 -8.20
C HIS A 108 15.49 11.48 -7.46
N THR A 109 14.60 12.29 -6.90
CA THR A 109 13.53 11.85 -5.99
C THR A 109 12.15 12.06 -6.60
N LYS A 110 11.22 11.16 -6.29
CA LYS A 110 9.80 11.27 -6.62
C LYS A 110 8.94 11.08 -5.37
N LEU A 111 7.93 11.94 -5.25
CA LEU A 111 6.90 11.85 -4.21
C LEU A 111 5.69 11.09 -4.79
N VAL A 112 5.30 10.00 -4.15
CA VAL A 112 4.25 9.09 -4.63
C VAL A 112 3.42 8.52 -3.47
N GLY A 113 2.35 7.79 -3.78
CA GLY A 113 1.54 7.10 -2.78
C GLY A 113 0.17 7.74 -2.56
N ASN A 114 -0.24 7.86 -1.32
CA ASN A 114 -1.53 8.43 -0.90
C ASN A 114 -1.55 9.96 -0.95
N ILE A 115 -0.74 10.55 -1.81
CA ILE A 115 -0.59 11.99 -1.98
C ILE A 115 -0.57 12.36 -3.47
N GLY A 116 -1.37 13.34 -3.83
CA GLY A 116 -1.44 13.82 -5.22
C GLY A 116 -2.00 12.76 -6.18
N LYS A 117 -1.16 12.29 -7.10
CA LYS A 117 -1.57 11.26 -8.08
C LYS A 117 -1.39 9.85 -7.53
N SER A 118 -2.25 8.93 -7.97
CA SER A 118 -2.12 7.50 -7.61
C SER A 118 -0.70 6.97 -7.86
N ILE A 119 -0.21 6.13 -6.95
CA ILE A 119 1.13 5.50 -7.06
C ILE A 119 1.28 4.71 -8.37
N LEU A 120 0.19 4.20 -8.95
CA LEU A 120 0.16 3.52 -10.23
C LEU A 120 -0.22 4.43 -11.42
N SER A 121 -0.07 5.75 -11.29
CA SER A 121 -0.14 6.65 -12.46
C SER A 121 1.03 6.36 -13.40
N ASN A 122 0.85 6.64 -14.70
CA ASN A 122 1.91 6.42 -15.69
C ASN A 122 3.09 7.34 -15.40
N TYR A 123 4.13 6.79 -14.80
CA TYR A 123 5.42 7.45 -14.60
C TYR A 123 6.51 6.66 -15.30
N HIS A 124 7.39 7.36 -15.96
CA HIS A 124 8.67 6.80 -16.39
C HIS A 124 9.69 7.04 -15.28
N PHE A 125 10.19 5.97 -14.67
CA PHE A 125 11.19 6.02 -13.63
C PHE A 125 12.45 5.30 -14.05
N THR A 126 13.61 5.79 -13.59
CA THR A 126 14.89 5.13 -13.75
C THR A 126 15.21 4.28 -12.52
N LYS A 127 16.13 3.34 -12.63
CA LYS A 127 16.64 2.54 -11.50
C LYS A 127 17.28 3.39 -10.39
N LYS A 128 17.70 4.63 -10.71
CA LYS A 128 18.29 5.57 -9.74
C LYS A 128 17.28 6.45 -9.03
N THR A 129 15.97 6.30 -9.31
CA THR A 129 14.93 7.11 -8.65
C THR A 129 14.76 6.68 -7.20
N LEU A 130 14.86 7.62 -6.28
CA LEU A 130 14.45 7.45 -4.89
C LEU A 130 12.97 7.80 -4.74
N PHE A 131 12.19 6.94 -4.10
CA PHE A 131 10.77 7.19 -3.86
C PHE A 131 10.52 7.60 -2.41
N VAL A 132 9.93 8.77 -2.21
CA VAL A 132 9.28 9.16 -0.96
C VAL A 132 7.81 8.76 -1.08
N VAL A 133 7.38 7.81 -0.28
CA VAL A 133 6.06 7.18 -0.38
C VAL A 133 5.21 7.57 0.81
N GLU A 134 4.09 8.24 0.58
CA GLU A 134 3.04 8.35 1.59
C GLU A 134 2.17 7.09 1.56
N ALA A 135 2.10 6.36 2.67
CA ALA A 135 1.29 5.14 2.75
C ALA A 135 0.17 5.26 3.79
N SER A 136 -1.06 4.95 3.37
CA SER A 136 -2.21 4.83 4.27
C SER A 136 -2.22 3.48 4.99
N SER A 137 -2.94 3.41 6.12
CA SER A 137 -3.15 2.14 6.83
C SER A 137 -3.84 1.08 5.96
N TYR A 138 -4.71 1.50 5.05
CA TYR A 138 -5.44 0.64 4.12
C TYR A 138 -4.53 -0.02 3.10
N GLN A 139 -3.62 0.77 2.49
CA GLN A 139 -2.62 0.25 1.56
C GLN A 139 -1.70 -0.75 2.24
N ILE A 140 -1.18 -0.41 3.44
CA ILE A 140 -0.29 -1.29 4.21
C ILE A 140 -1.02 -2.56 4.66
N GLU A 141 -2.30 -2.46 5.07
CA GLU A 141 -3.11 -3.62 5.47
C GLU A 141 -3.13 -4.70 4.39
N TYR A 142 -3.30 -4.30 3.12
CA TYR A 142 -3.38 -5.22 1.99
C TYR A 142 -2.04 -5.60 1.39
N SER A 143 -0.96 -4.89 1.73
CA SER A 143 0.38 -5.20 1.21
C SER A 143 0.89 -6.54 1.72
N LYS A 144 1.60 -7.25 0.86
CA LYS A 144 2.26 -8.54 1.16
C LYS A 144 3.75 -8.55 0.82
N TYR A 145 4.09 -7.89 -0.27
CA TYR A 145 5.43 -7.97 -0.87
C TYR A 145 6.19 -6.66 -0.75
N TYR A 146 5.48 -5.57 -0.44
CA TYR A 146 6.07 -4.25 -0.35
C TYR A 146 7.15 -4.18 0.71
N LYS A 147 8.34 -3.73 0.31
CA LYS A 147 9.47 -3.50 1.21
C LYS A 147 9.94 -2.07 1.05
N THR A 148 10.38 -1.49 2.15
CA THR A 148 10.92 -0.13 2.17
C THR A 148 12.26 -0.13 2.89
N ASN A 149 13.19 0.69 2.40
CA ASN A 149 14.53 0.82 3.00
C ASN A 149 14.45 1.62 4.30
N PHE A 150 13.64 2.69 4.31
CA PHE A 150 13.34 3.47 5.50
C PHE A 150 11.82 3.51 5.72
N ALA A 151 11.38 3.13 6.90
CA ALA A 151 9.99 3.25 7.33
C ALA A 151 9.87 4.26 8.45
N ALA A 152 8.89 5.16 8.38
CA ALA A 152 8.56 6.04 9.49
C ALA A 152 7.08 5.92 9.86
N ILE A 153 6.81 5.68 11.15
CA ILE A 153 5.49 5.79 11.75
C ILE A 153 5.51 7.04 12.64
N LEU A 154 4.99 8.16 12.13
CA LEU A 154 5.10 9.46 12.78
C LEU A 154 4.37 9.53 14.10
N ASN A 155 3.15 9.02 14.14
CA ASN A 155 2.27 8.97 15.31
C ASN A 155 1.11 8.01 15.06
N VAL A 156 0.46 7.60 16.14
CA VAL A 156 -0.80 6.85 16.09
C VAL A 156 -1.77 7.42 17.12
N SER A 157 -2.93 7.84 16.65
CA SER A 157 -4.09 8.23 17.46
C SER A 157 -5.34 7.55 16.93
N VAL A 158 -6.42 7.59 17.66
CA VAL A 158 -7.69 6.94 17.26
C VAL A 158 -8.18 7.52 15.93
N ASP A 159 -8.33 6.64 14.92
CA ASP A 159 -8.81 7.00 13.60
C ASP A 159 -9.27 5.73 12.85
N HIS A 160 -10.11 5.88 11.85
CA HIS A 160 -10.54 4.81 10.94
C HIS A 160 -11.06 3.53 11.62
N LEU A 161 -11.74 3.65 12.77
CA LEU A 161 -12.24 2.49 13.53
C LEU A 161 -13.33 1.75 12.78
N GLU A 162 -14.15 2.45 12.00
CA GLU A 162 -15.18 1.88 11.12
C GLU A 162 -14.60 0.88 10.11
N ARG A 163 -13.32 1.06 9.75
CA ARG A 163 -12.60 0.21 8.81
C ARG A 163 -11.84 -0.92 9.49
N HIS A 164 -11.06 -0.60 10.52
CA HIS A 164 -10.17 -1.54 11.21
C HIS A 164 -10.84 -2.30 12.36
N GLY A 165 -12.06 -1.90 12.75
CA GLY A 165 -12.84 -2.45 13.83
C GLY A 165 -12.43 -1.98 15.23
N ASN A 166 -11.14 -1.78 15.49
CA ASN A 166 -10.63 -1.24 16.74
C ASN A 166 -9.24 -0.60 16.57
N PHE A 167 -8.84 0.20 17.55
CA PHE A 167 -7.58 0.93 17.54
C PHE A 167 -6.34 0.02 17.43
N LYS A 168 -6.35 -1.12 18.13
CA LYS A 168 -5.24 -2.10 18.08
C LYS A 168 -5.01 -2.64 16.67
N ASN A 169 -6.07 -2.92 15.91
CA ASN A 169 -5.96 -3.37 14.52
C ASN A 169 -5.44 -2.25 13.60
N TYR A 170 -5.90 -1.00 13.82
CA TYR A 170 -5.40 0.16 13.11
C TYR A 170 -3.88 0.33 13.32
N VAL A 171 -3.40 0.27 14.56
CA VAL A 171 -1.96 0.33 14.88
C VAL A 171 -1.21 -0.84 14.24
N LYS A 172 -1.74 -2.08 14.33
CA LYS A 172 -1.15 -3.26 13.69
C LYS A 172 -1.00 -3.10 12.18
N SER A 173 -1.97 -2.46 11.51
CA SER A 173 -1.89 -2.22 10.06
C SER A 173 -0.70 -1.35 9.70
N LYS A 174 -0.38 -0.31 10.49
CA LYS A 174 0.79 0.54 10.28
C LYS A 174 2.11 -0.16 10.62
N ILE A 175 2.15 -0.87 11.76
CA ILE A 175 3.34 -1.63 12.21
C ILE A 175 3.74 -2.69 11.18
N LYS A 176 2.79 -3.23 10.41
CA LYS A 176 3.07 -4.18 9.34
C LYS A 176 4.12 -3.65 8.36
N LEU A 177 4.18 -2.34 8.12
CA LEU A 177 5.22 -1.72 7.29
C LEU A 177 6.64 -2.04 7.79
N ILE A 178 6.85 -1.97 9.11
CA ILE A 178 8.14 -2.30 9.75
C ILE A 178 8.40 -3.82 9.69
N LEU A 179 7.37 -4.63 9.98
CA LEU A 179 7.50 -6.09 9.99
C LEU A 179 7.83 -6.69 8.61
N MET A 180 7.55 -5.97 7.53
CA MET A 180 7.90 -6.37 6.16
C MET A 180 9.31 -5.96 5.74
N GLN A 181 10.05 -5.21 6.56
CA GLN A 181 11.40 -4.75 6.24
C GLN A 181 12.46 -5.85 6.30
N ASN A 182 13.58 -5.61 5.64
CA ASN A 182 14.76 -6.46 5.65
C ASN A 182 15.75 -6.02 6.74
N LYS A 183 16.77 -6.82 7.01
CA LYS A 183 17.85 -6.55 7.99
C LYS A 183 18.67 -5.27 7.69
N SER A 184 18.76 -4.88 6.42
CA SER A 184 19.46 -3.66 5.97
C SER A 184 18.59 -2.40 6.02
N SER A 185 17.34 -2.52 6.45
CA SER A 185 16.38 -1.40 6.50
C SER A 185 16.38 -0.74 7.87
N TYR A 186 15.83 0.47 7.94
CA TYR A 186 15.72 1.25 9.18
C TYR A 186 14.26 1.60 9.44
N ALA A 187 13.87 1.53 10.72
CA ALA A 187 12.54 1.90 11.19
C ALA A 187 12.61 3.07 12.18
N PHE A 188 11.78 4.07 11.95
CA PHE A 188 11.61 5.22 12.81
C PHE A 188 10.18 5.21 13.38
N ILE A 189 10.06 5.21 14.69
CA ILE A 189 8.78 5.20 15.40
C ILE A 189 8.76 6.26 16.49
N GLU A 190 7.56 6.71 16.83
CA GLU A 190 7.34 7.59 17.97
C GLU A 190 7.86 6.95 19.28
N ASN A 191 8.71 7.66 19.99
CA ASN A 191 9.26 7.18 21.27
C ASN A 191 8.17 7.10 22.35
N LYS A 192 8.26 6.09 23.22
CA LYS A 192 7.36 5.87 24.38
C LYS A 192 5.88 5.63 24.03
N ASN A 193 5.59 5.08 22.86
CA ASN A 193 4.23 4.67 22.54
C ASN A 193 3.97 3.23 23.01
N LYS A 194 3.37 3.10 24.21
CA LYS A 194 3.11 1.79 24.86
C LYS A 194 2.39 0.77 23.97
N ILE A 195 1.52 1.21 23.06
CA ILE A 195 0.78 0.29 22.19
C ILE A 195 1.68 -0.24 21.09
N ILE A 196 2.49 0.61 20.48
CA ILE A 196 3.49 0.21 19.48
C ILE A 196 4.48 -0.75 20.13
N ASP A 197 5.05 -0.37 21.27
CA ASP A 197 6.03 -1.16 22.01
C ASP A 197 5.49 -2.56 22.36
N ASN A 198 4.26 -2.64 22.88
CA ASN A 198 3.61 -3.90 23.21
C ASN A 198 3.37 -4.82 22.00
N ILE A 199 3.19 -4.26 20.82
CA ILE A 199 3.03 -5.05 19.59
C ILE A 199 4.38 -5.49 19.06
N LEU A 200 5.38 -4.61 19.04
CA LEU A 200 6.72 -4.89 18.53
C LEU A 200 7.47 -5.89 19.39
N ASN A 201 7.40 -5.78 20.73
CA ASN A 201 8.04 -6.71 21.67
C ASN A 201 7.59 -8.18 21.49
N LYS A 202 6.43 -8.40 20.88
CA LYS A 202 5.89 -9.73 20.59
C LYS A 202 6.21 -10.23 19.19
N LYS A 203 6.99 -9.49 18.40
CA LYS A 203 7.28 -9.79 17.01
C LYS A 203 8.78 -9.74 16.75
N LYS A 204 9.24 -10.60 15.83
CA LYS A 204 10.59 -10.52 15.31
C LYS A 204 10.67 -9.36 14.33
N ILE A 205 11.47 -8.36 14.66
CA ILE A 205 11.78 -7.20 13.81
C ILE A 205 13.09 -7.50 13.12
N ASN A 206 13.14 -7.31 11.80
CA ASN A 206 14.37 -7.50 11.03
C ASN A 206 15.15 -6.19 10.82
N SER A 207 14.46 -5.03 10.75
CA SER A 207 15.09 -3.71 10.58
C SER A 207 15.81 -3.23 11.85
N LYS A 208 16.72 -2.28 11.64
CA LYS A 208 17.42 -1.53 12.69
C LYS A 208 16.56 -0.38 13.20
#